data_b8daa7919ef8083a7a437ea18927484c
#
_entry.id   b8daa7919ef8083a7a437ea18927484c
#
_cell.length_a   1.000
_cell.length_b   1.000
_cell.length_c   1.000
_cell.angle_alpha   90.00
_cell.angle_beta   90.00
_cell.angle_gamma   90.00
#
_symmetry.space_group_name_H-M   'P 1'
#
loop_
_entity.id
_entity.type
_entity.pdbx_description
1 polymer ?
#
loop_
_entity_poly.entity_id
_entity_poly.type
_entity_poly.pdbx_seq_one_letter_code
_entity_poly.pdbx_strand_id
1 'polypeptide(L)'
;GKGIYDWKGITEKVEVQSNNGVITSLKNWKVYNIPVDYAFAQNKKFVKQDNPQKYPAYYRGTFTLDKTGDTFLNMTNWSKGMVWVNGYAIGRYWEIGPQQTLYVPGCWLKKGENEVIILDMAGSVQPQTEGLQQPILDNLCVHGAAYAHRKVGENLDLAGEKPVYEGTFKSGNGWQHVKFGKEVETRFFCLEALNAYDGKDFAAIAELELLGADGKPLSRQHWKVIYADSEETEEANNIATNVFDLQESTFWHTSYFSAAKHKFPHQIVINLGEDKIVTGFSYLPRAEADKTGMIKDYRVYLKMTPFKL
;
A
#
# COMPACT_ATOMS: atom_id res chain seq x y z
N GLY A 1 23.51 5.81 15.46
CA GLY A 1 22.10 5.86 15.14
C GLY A 1 21.52 7.22 15.45
N LYS A 2 20.76 7.81 14.54
CA LYS A 2 20.00 9.04 14.82
C LYS A 2 18.96 8.70 15.90
N GLY A 3 18.99 9.38 17.02
CA GLY A 3 17.97 9.23 18.06
C GLY A 3 16.61 9.69 17.55
N ILE A 4 15.55 9.03 18.00
CA ILE A 4 14.19 9.50 17.74
C ILE A 4 13.91 10.57 18.79
N TYR A 5 13.87 11.82 18.36
CA TYR A 5 13.61 12.98 19.24
C TYR A 5 12.18 13.50 19.12
N ASP A 6 11.40 12.96 18.19
CA ASP A 6 10.03 13.41 17.97
C ASP A 6 9.07 12.84 19.01
N TRP A 7 8.16 13.67 19.48
CA TRP A 7 7.01 13.22 20.24
C TRP A 7 6.14 12.30 19.36
N LYS A 8 5.64 11.22 19.93
CA LYS A 8 4.80 10.26 19.22
C LYS A 8 3.39 10.22 19.82
N GLY A 9 2.39 10.01 18.97
CA GLY A 9 0.99 10.01 19.34
C GLY A 9 0.36 11.40 19.30
N ILE A 10 -0.75 11.56 20.03
CA ILE A 10 -1.44 12.85 20.16
C ILE A 10 -0.73 13.67 21.24
N THR A 11 0.02 14.67 20.82
CA THR A 11 0.87 15.46 21.74
C THR A 11 0.23 16.77 22.21
N GLU A 12 -0.80 17.26 21.50
CA GLU A 12 -1.47 18.51 21.85
C GLU A 12 -3.00 18.35 21.82
N LYS A 13 -3.62 18.58 20.68
CA LYS A 13 -5.07 18.57 20.50
C LYS A 13 -5.48 17.86 19.21
N VAL A 14 -6.71 17.38 19.20
CA VAL A 14 -7.38 16.91 17.99
C VAL A 14 -8.52 17.85 17.67
N GLU A 15 -8.59 18.33 16.44
CA GLU A 15 -9.60 19.27 15.98
C GLU A 15 -10.33 18.71 14.77
N VAL A 16 -11.59 19.05 14.65
CA VAL A 16 -12.41 18.79 13.46
C VAL A 16 -12.73 20.13 12.82
N GLN A 17 -12.37 20.26 11.56
CA GLN A 17 -12.76 21.39 10.73
C GLN A 17 -13.94 20.98 9.86
N SER A 18 -15.04 21.71 9.97
CA SER A 18 -16.22 21.51 9.14
C SER A 18 -16.10 22.24 7.80
N ASN A 19 -16.90 21.85 6.81
CA ASN A 19 -16.87 22.43 5.45
C ASN A 19 -17.11 23.96 5.42
N ASN A 20 -17.70 24.54 6.46
CA ASN A 20 -17.89 25.98 6.61
C ASN A 20 -16.74 26.68 7.36
N GLY A 21 -15.63 25.98 7.58
CA GLY A 21 -14.43 26.53 8.21
C GLY A 21 -14.45 26.59 9.74
N VAL A 22 -15.51 26.13 10.40
CA VAL A 22 -15.58 26.09 11.87
C VAL A 22 -14.67 24.99 12.42
N ILE A 23 -13.75 25.36 13.32
CA ILE A 23 -12.83 24.46 14.00
C ILE A 23 -13.38 24.13 15.39
N THR A 24 -13.51 22.87 15.71
CA THR A 24 -13.96 22.36 17.01
C THR A 24 -12.91 21.46 17.62
N SER A 25 -12.36 21.83 18.78
CA SER A 25 -11.47 20.96 19.54
C SER A 25 -12.25 19.83 20.19
N LEU A 26 -11.84 18.58 19.96
CA LEU A 26 -12.43 17.41 20.60
C LEU A 26 -11.92 17.27 22.03
N LYS A 27 -12.83 17.07 22.96
CA LYS A 27 -12.57 16.94 24.41
C LYS A 27 -13.29 15.71 24.97
N ASN A 28 -13.03 15.39 26.25
CA ASN A 28 -13.70 14.29 26.96
C ASN A 28 -13.53 12.92 26.31
N TRP A 29 -12.28 12.61 25.90
CA TRP A 29 -11.91 11.34 25.30
C TRP A 29 -12.23 10.16 26.21
N LYS A 30 -12.81 9.10 25.64
CA LYS A 30 -12.92 7.80 26.28
C LYS A 30 -11.89 6.86 25.65
N VAL A 31 -11.03 6.30 26.46
CA VAL A 31 -10.01 5.35 26.02
C VAL A 31 -10.45 3.94 26.41
N TYR A 32 -10.42 3.02 25.46
CA TYR A 32 -10.77 1.62 25.66
C TYR A 32 -9.54 0.77 25.33
N ASN A 33 -9.09 -0.04 26.28
CA ASN A 33 -8.09 -1.06 26.01
C ASN A 33 -8.74 -2.21 25.27
N ILE A 34 -8.10 -2.63 24.17
CA ILE A 34 -8.49 -3.84 23.46
C ILE A 34 -7.60 -4.96 24.02
N PRO A 35 -8.17 -5.93 24.76
CA PRO A 35 -7.38 -7.05 25.25
C PRO A 35 -6.88 -7.89 24.08
N VAL A 36 -5.56 -8.06 24.01
CA VAL A 36 -4.88 -8.85 23.00
C VAL A 36 -4.06 -9.92 23.73
N ASP A 37 -4.75 -10.88 24.32
CA ASP A 37 -4.16 -12.02 25.01
C ASP A 37 -4.85 -13.32 24.58
N TYR A 38 -4.24 -14.45 24.93
CA TYR A 38 -4.77 -15.76 24.60
C TYR A 38 -6.09 -16.05 25.30
N ALA A 39 -6.25 -15.63 26.55
CA ALA A 39 -7.49 -15.85 27.32
C ALA A 39 -8.69 -15.17 26.66
N PHE A 40 -8.50 -13.97 26.11
CA PHE A 40 -9.52 -13.29 25.34
C PHE A 40 -9.76 -13.96 23.99
N ALA A 41 -8.70 -14.35 23.28
CA ALA A 41 -8.79 -14.96 21.95
C ALA A 41 -9.48 -16.33 21.97
N GLN A 42 -9.09 -17.22 22.88
CA GLN A 42 -9.65 -18.58 22.99
C GLN A 42 -11.16 -18.61 23.28
N ASN A 43 -11.66 -17.60 23.96
CA ASN A 43 -13.07 -17.50 24.35
C ASN A 43 -13.99 -16.93 23.23
N LYS A 44 -13.43 -16.64 22.05
CA LYS A 44 -14.24 -16.19 20.90
C LYS A 44 -15.05 -17.33 20.31
N LYS A 45 -16.25 -17.02 19.83
CA LYS A 45 -17.04 -17.95 19.04
C LYS A 45 -16.50 -17.97 17.62
N PHE A 46 -15.79 -19.01 17.26
CA PHE A 46 -15.31 -19.21 15.90
C PHE A 46 -16.39 -19.83 15.02
N VAL A 47 -16.53 -19.33 13.82
CA VAL A 47 -17.48 -19.81 12.82
C VAL A 47 -16.71 -20.15 11.56
N LYS A 48 -16.93 -21.34 10.99
CA LYS A 48 -16.32 -21.69 9.71
C LYS A 48 -16.85 -20.76 8.64
N GLN A 49 -15.93 -20.14 7.91
CA GLN A 49 -16.24 -19.25 6.79
C GLN A 49 -15.37 -19.60 5.58
N ASP A 50 -15.98 -19.53 4.41
CA ASP A 50 -15.31 -19.83 3.14
C ASP A 50 -14.58 -18.58 2.58
N ASN A 51 -14.95 -17.38 3.06
CA ASN A 51 -14.34 -16.12 2.61
C ASN A 51 -13.58 -15.43 3.73
N PRO A 52 -12.36 -14.91 3.44
CA PRO A 52 -11.59 -14.13 4.40
C PRO A 52 -12.32 -12.84 4.80
N GLN A 53 -12.12 -12.42 6.04
CA GLN A 53 -12.67 -11.14 6.55
C GLN A 53 -11.81 -9.96 6.09
N LYS A 54 -12.47 -8.86 5.71
CA LYS A 54 -11.80 -7.61 5.28
C LYS A 54 -11.55 -6.63 6.43
N TYR A 55 -11.78 -7.02 7.67
CA TYR A 55 -11.64 -6.20 8.88
C TYR A 55 -10.99 -7.03 10.00
N PRO A 56 -10.57 -6.44 11.10
CA PRO A 56 -9.92 -7.17 12.18
C PRO A 56 -10.69 -8.41 12.60
N ALA A 57 -10.02 -9.56 12.59
CA ALA A 57 -10.63 -10.84 12.91
C ALA A 57 -9.64 -11.78 13.62
N TYR A 58 -10.20 -12.68 14.45
CA TYR A 58 -9.47 -13.82 14.97
C TYR A 58 -9.73 -15.03 14.09
N TYR A 59 -8.66 -15.69 13.71
CA TYR A 59 -8.69 -16.97 12.99
C TYR A 59 -8.18 -18.08 13.90
N ARG A 60 -8.82 -19.24 13.84
CA ARG A 60 -8.44 -20.43 14.59
C ARG A 60 -8.27 -21.60 13.64
N GLY A 61 -7.15 -22.29 13.74
CA GLY A 61 -6.85 -23.48 12.99
C GLY A 61 -6.21 -24.55 13.87
N THR A 62 -6.24 -25.79 13.39
CA THR A 62 -5.50 -26.90 13.99
C THR A 62 -4.62 -27.57 12.95
N PHE A 63 -3.52 -28.15 13.41
CA PHE A 63 -2.62 -28.95 12.60
C PHE A 63 -2.10 -30.13 13.42
N THR A 64 -1.78 -31.24 12.75
CA THR A 64 -1.31 -32.47 13.39
C THR A 64 0.16 -32.71 13.10
N LEU A 65 0.91 -33.08 14.13
CA LEU A 65 2.32 -33.42 14.03
C LEU A 65 2.57 -34.86 14.47
N ASP A 66 3.34 -35.60 13.70
CA ASP A 66 3.84 -36.92 14.06
C ASP A 66 5.06 -36.82 14.96
N LYS A 67 5.85 -35.75 14.82
CA LYS A 67 7.06 -35.46 15.57
C LYS A 67 7.17 -33.96 15.85
N THR A 68 7.59 -33.62 17.05
CA THR A 68 7.86 -32.21 17.44
C THR A 68 9.28 -31.79 17.06
N GLY A 69 9.44 -30.53 16.79
CA GLY A 69 10.73 -29.87 16.47
C GLY A 69 10.52 -28.38 16.27
N ASP A 70 11.60 -27.65 16.25
CA ASP A 70 11.56 -26.21 15.99
C ASP A 70 11.09 -25.97 14.56
N THR A 71 10.28 -24.94 14.39
CA THR A 71 9.75 -24.54 13.07
C THR A 71 9.55 -23.03 12.99
N PHE A 72 9.34 -22.53 11.80
CA PHE A 72 9.08 -21.13 11.52
C PHE A 72 7.71 -21.00 10.85
N LEU A 73 6.77 -20.37 11.54
CA LEU A 73 5.43 -20.16 11.02
C LEU A 73 5.45 -19.08 9.95
N ASN A 74 5.02 -19.42 8.73
CA ASN A 74 4.99 -18.51 7.58
C ASN A 74 3.81 -17.55 7.69
N MET A 75 4.10 -16.24 7.77
CA MET A 75 3.11 -15.18 7.90
C MET A 75 2.95 -14.32 6.65
N THR A 76 3.54 -14.71 5.52
CA THR A 76 3.54 -13.91 4.27
C THR A 76 2.14 -13.60 3.70
N ASN A 77 1.15 -14.44 4.01
CA ASN A 77 -0.24 -14.25 3.57
C ASN A 77 -1.09 -13.42 4.54
N TRP A 78 -0.50 -12.95 5.63
CA TRP A 78 -1.17 -12.22 6.69
C TRP A 78 -0.74 -10.77 6.72
N SER A 79 -1.65 -9.88 7.15
CA SER A 79 -1.37 -8.45 7.13
C SER A 79 -0.55 -7.99 8.34
N LYS A 80 -1.17 -7.95 9.50
CA LYS A 80 -0.54 -7.45 10.73
C LYS A 80 -1.30 -7.96 11.96
N GLY A 81 -0.61 -8.43 12.96
CA GLY A 81 -1.28 -8.89 14.16
C GLY A 81 -0.44 -9.66 15.16
N MET A 82 -1.06 -10.64 15.79
CA MET A 82 -0.50 -11.49 16.85
C MET A 82 -0.82 -12.96 16.59
N VAL A 83 0.09 -13.84 17.02
CA VAL A 83 -0.06 -15.30 16.89
C VAL A 83 0.12 -15.98 18.23
N TRP A 84 -0.72 -16.99 18.48
CA TRP A 84 -0.59 -17.93 19.58
C TRP A 84 -0.59 -19.36 19.03
N VAL A 85 0.29 -20.20 19.57
CA VAL A 85 0.33 -21.62 19.29
C VAL A 85 0.24 -22.36 20.62
N ASN A 86 -0.75 -23.25 20.77
CA ASN A 86 -1.05 -24.00 22.01
C ASN A 86 -1.09 -23.12 23.28
N GLY A 87 -1.58 -21.88 23.14
CA GLY A 87 -1.67 -20.91 24.24
C GLY A 87 -0.43 -20.04 24.45
N TYR A 88 0.67 -20.36 23.82
CA TYR A 88 1.89 -19.55 23.90
C TYR A 88 1.87 -18.41 22.89
N ALA A 89 2.12 -17.19 23.35
CA ALA A 89 2.25 -16.02 22.46
C ALA A 89 3.57 -16.12 21.69
N ILE A 90 3.46 -16.35 20.37
CA ILE A 90 4.62 -16.47 19.49
C ILE A 90 5.21 -15.09 19.17
N GLY A 91 4.35 -14.09 19.04
CA GLY A 91 4.77 -12.72 18.77
C GLY A 91 3.85 -11.98 17.80
N ARG A 92 4.30 -10.80 17.44
CA ARG A 92 3.64 -9.96 16.44
C ARG A 92 4.23 -10.23 15.07
N TYR A 93 3.40 -10.11 14.07
CA TYR A 93 3.82 -10.10 12.66
C TYR A 93 3.32 -8.84 11.98
N TRP A 94 3.98 -8.50 10.89
CA TRP A 94 3.57 -7.42 10.02
C TRP A 94 4.06 -7.71 8.61
N GLU A 95 3.15 -7.65 7.63
CA GLU A 95 3.44 -7.89 6.20
C GLU A 95 4.63 -7.10 5.67
N ILE A 96 4.88 -5.90 6.23
CA ILE A 96 6.04 -5.08 5.86
C ILE A 96 7.36 -5.84 6.01
N GLY A 97 7.48 -6.72 6.99
CA GLY A 97 8.74 -7.41 7.25
C GLY A 97 9.82 -6.51 7.85
N PRO A 98 11.10 -6.82 7.67
CA PRO A 98 11.68 -7.87 6.80
C PRO A 98 11.45 -9.31 7.28
N GLN A 99 11.11 -9.50 8.54
CA GLN A 99 10.81 -10.81 9.11
C GLN A 99 9.40 -11.25 8.71
N GLN A 100 9.30 -12.29 7.87
CA GLN A 100 8.05 -12.85 7.39
C GLN A 100 7.64 -14.16 8.10
N THR A 101 8.46 -14.63 9.02
CA THR A 101 8.21 -15.84 9.77
C THR A 101 8.32 -15.60 11.27
N LEU A 102 7.59 -16.40 12.06
CA LEU A 102 7.67 -16.41 13.51
C LEU A 102 8.24 -17.75 13.99
N TYR A 103 9.29 -17.71 14.80
CA TYR A 103 9.88 -18.91 15.40
C TYR A 103 8.93 -19.55 16.40
N VAL A 104 8.72 -20.87 16.25
CA VAL A 104 7.91 -21.69 17.14
C VAL A 104 8.80 -22.75 17.77
N PRO A 105 9.13 -22.64 19.06
CA PRO A 105 9.94 -23.64 19.77
C PRO A 105 9.25 -25.00 19.77
N GLY A 106 9.99 -26.06 19.47
CA GLY A 106 9.48 -27.43 19.47
C GLY A 106 8.91 -27.90 20.82
N CYS A 107 9.39 -27.33 21.93
CA CYS A 107 8.87 -27.60 23.27
C CYS A 107 7.46 -27.04 23.52
N TRP A 108 6.96 -26.12 22.70
CA TRP A 108 5.59 -25.62 22.73
C TRP A 108 4.63 -26.42 21.82
N LEU A 109 5.19 -27.30 21.02
CA LEU A 109 4.46 -28.21 20.16
C LEU A 109 4.28 -29.57 20.84
N LYS A 110 3.25 -30.29 20.43
CA LYS A 110 2.96 -31.65 20.89
C LYS A 110 2.74 -32.61 19.72
N LYS A 111 3.05 -33.88 19.93
CA LYS A 111 2.61 -34.93 18.98
C LYS A 111 1.09 -35.00 18.99
N GLY A 112 0.49 -35.14 17.83
CA GLY A 112 -0.94 -35.05 17.64
C GLY A 112 -1.41 -33.63 17.30
N GLU A 113 -2.62 -33.29 17.67
CA GLU A 113 -3.25 -32.01 17.32
C GLU A 113 -2.64 -30.81 18.10
N ASN A 114 -2.32 -29.76 17.39
CA ASN A 114 -1.88 -28.45 17.87
C ASN A 114 -2.85 -27.39 17.40
N GLU A 115 -3.00 -26.32 18.17
CA GLU A 115 -3.86 -25.19 17.86
C GLU A 115 -3.02 -23.97 17.48
N VAL A 116 -3.50 -23.22 16.52
CA VAL A 116 -3.00 -21.88 16.20
C VAL A 116 -4.17 -20.88 16.23
N ILE A 117 -3.98 -19.77 16.91
CA ILE A 117 -4.88 -18.61 16.86
C ILE A 117 -4.09 -17.42 16.31
N ILE A 118 -4.68 -16.73 15.33
CA ILE A 118 -4.10 -15.56 14.67
C ILE A 118 -5.10 -14.43 14.78
N LEU A 119 -4.69 -13.30 15.36
CA LEU A 119 -5.39 -12.02 15.20
C LEU A 119 -4.81 -11.34 13.98
N ASP A 120 -5.64 -11.05 12.99
CA ASP A 120 -5.28 -10.22 11.84
C ASP A 120 -6.03 -8.90 11.89
N MET A 121 -5.31 -7.77 11.82
CA MET A 121 -5.83 -6.43 12.06
C MET A 121 -6.33 -5.72 10.80
N ALA A 122 -5.86 -6.11 9.62
CA ALA A 122 -6.19 -5.41 8.38
C ALA A 122 -6.94 -6.28 7.36
N GLY A 123 -7.07 -7.57 7.65
CA GLY A 123 -7.75 -8.55 6.79
C GLY A 123 -6.80 -9.23 5.80
N SER A 124 -6.61 -10.52 5.98
CA SER A 124 -5.87 -11.37 5.03
C SER A 124 -6.74 -11.71 3.82
N VAL A 125 -6.16 -11.64 2.64
CA VAL A 125 -6.82 -12.11 1.40
C VAL A 125 -6.79 -13.64 1.28
N GLN A 126 -5.83 -14.28 1.94
CA GLN A 126 -5.61 -15.73 1.89
C GLN A 126 -5.12 -16.22 3.26
N PRO A 127 -6.05 -16.47 4.22
CA PRO A 127 -5.70 -16.81 5.60
C PRO A 127 -5.17 -18.25 5.69
N GLN A 128 -3.96 -18.45 5.23
CA GLN A 128 -3.23 -19.72 5.26
C GLN A 128 -1.86 -19.52 5.86
N THR A 129 -1.39 -20.50 6.61
CA THR A 129 -0.05 -20.54 7.18
C THR A 129 0.49 -21.94 7.16
N GLU A 130 1.80 -22.09 7.16
CA GLU A 130 2.52 -23.36 7.19
C GLU A 130 3.78 -23.26 8.05
N GLY A 131 4.30 -24.39 8.50
CA GLY A 131 5.58 -24.46 9.19
C GLY A 131 6.73 -24.63 8.19
N LEU A 132 7.76 -23.80 8.28
CA LEU A 132 8.97 -23.88 7.47
C LEU A 132 10.15 -24.41 8.30
N GLN A 133 11.11 -25.03 7.63
CA GLN A 133 12.36 -25.46 8.24
C GLN A 133 13.38 -24.32 8.38
N GLN A 134 13.28 -23.32 7.52
CA GLN A 134 14.14 -22.13 7.49
C GLN A 134 13.31 -20.86 7.64
N PRO A 135 13.81 -19.83 8.35
CA PRO A 135 13.13 -18.58 8.48
C PRO A 135 13.22 -17.75 7.18
N ILE A 136 12.26 -16.85 7.03
CA ILE A 136 12.32 -15.73 6.08
C ILE A 136 12.51 -14.46 6.92
N LEU A 137 13.72 -13.89 6.91
CA LEU A 137 14.12 -12.79 7.79
C LEU A 137 14.48 -11.50 7.06
N ASP A 138 14.60 -11.56 5.75
CA ASP A 138 15.15 -10.50 4.89
C ASP A 138 14.21 -10.12 3.73
N ASN A 139 12.99 -10.59 3.76
CA ASN A 139 11.99 -10.25 2.77
C ASN A 139 11.18 -9.03 3.25
N LEU A 140 11.64 -7.87 2.85
CA LEU A 140 10.92 -6.64 3.06
C LEU A 140 9.74 -6.58 2.08
N CYS A 141 8.53 -6.84 2.56
CA CYS A 141 7.31 -6.43 1.89
C CYS A 141 6.95 -5.03 2.36
N VAL A 142 7.74 -4.06 2.03
CA VAL A 142 7.41 -2.67 2.28
C VAL A 142 6.32 -2.29 1.31
N HIS A 143 5.11 -1.97 1.80
CA HIS A 143 4.27 -1.07 1.05
C HIS A 143 5.16 0.12 0.76
N GLY A 144 5.65 0.17 -0.36
CA GLY A 144 6.55 1.12 -0.79
C GLY A 144 7.87 0.60 -1.23
N ALA A 145 8.76 0.18 -0.53
CA ALA A 145 10.13 0.08 -1.01
C ALA A 145 10.51 -1.31 -1.52
N ALA A 146 9.92 -2.32 -1.04
CA ALA A 146 10.00 -3.61 -1.67
C ALA A 146 9.19 -3.61 -2.96
N TYR A 147 8.55 -2.56 -3.15
CA TYR A 147 7.87 -2.16 -4.33
C TYR A 147 8.78 -1.31 -5.18
N ALA A 148 9.95 -1.78 -5.46
CA ALA A 148 10.40 -1.61 -6.80
C ALA A 148 9.28 -2.18 -7.67
N HIS A 149 8.29 -1.34 -7.99
CA HIS A 149 7.22 -1.66 -8.94
C HIS A 149 7.81 -1.88 -10.34
N ARG A 150 9.12 -1.97 -10.39
CA ARG A 150 9.92 -2.33 -11.54
C ARG A 150 10.96 -3.34 -11.09
N LYS A 151 10.83 -4.57 -11.51
CA LYS A 151 11.90 -5.56 -11.39
C LYS A 151 13.07 -5.18 -12.31
N VAL A 152 14.27 -5.56 -11.92
CA VAL A 152 15.45 -5.37 -12.75
C VAL A 152 15.20 -5.98 -14.14
N GLY A 153 15.33 -5.15 -15.19
CA GLY A 153 15.09 -5.55 -16.58
C GLY A 153 13.66 -5.39 -17.09
N GLU A 154 12.68 -5.10 -16.24
CA GLU A 154 11.33 -4.75 -16.70
C GLU A 154 11.30 -3.30 -17.20
N ASN A 155 10.74 -3.08 -18.37
CA ASN A 155 10.44 -1.76 -18.91
C ASN A 155 9.04 -1.79 -19.49
N LEU A 156 8.24 -0.77 -19.15
CA LEU A 156 6.92 -0.62 -19.72
C LEU A 156 7.02 -0.43 -21.23
N ASP A 157 6.37 -1.32 -21.98
CA ASP A 157 6.31 -1.25 -23.44
C ASP A 157 4.97 -0.61 -23.86
N LEU A 158 5.04 0.64 -24.30
CA LEU A 158 3.91 1.39 -24.85
C LEU A 158 3.91 1.43 -26.38
N ALA A 159 4.79 0.67 -27.05
CA ALA A 159 4.86 0.63 -28.50
C ALA A 159 3.55 0.10 -29.09
N GLY A 160 2.93 0.89 -29.96
CA GLY A 160 1.62 0.58 -30.56
C GLY A 160 0.40 0.92 -29.70
N GLU A 161 0.58 1.31 -28.45
CA GLU A 161 -0.52 1.80 -27.60
C GLU A 161 -0.88 3.23 -28.02
N LYS A 162 -2.17 3.53 -28.01
CA LYS A 162 -2.69 4.89 -28.30
C LYS A 162 -3.12 5.56 -27.01
N PRO A 163 -2.61 6.74 -26.67
CA PRO A 163 -3.08 7.47 -25.52
C PRO A 163 -4.57 7.83 -25.69
N VAL A 164 -5.30 7.71 -24.59
CA VAL A 164 -6.70 8.14 -24.51
C VAL A 164 -6.77 9.66 -24.45
N TYR A 165 -5.75 10.27 -23.84
CA TYR A 165 -5.61 11.71 -23.67
C TYR A 165 -4.14 12.12 -23.65
N GLU A 166 -3.86 13.28 -24.24
CA GLU A 166 -2.58 13.98 -24.15
C GLU A 166 -2.85 15.41 -23.72
N GLY A 167 -2.00 15.96 -22.84
CA GLY A 167 -2.21 17.30 -22.33
C GLY A 167 -1.00 17.92 -21.67
N THR A 168 -1.21 19.15 -21.21
CA THR A 168 -0.24 19.93 -20.45
C THR A 168 -0.92 20.38 -19.16
N PHE A 169 -0.36 20.04 -18.00
CA PHE A 169 -0.80 20.58 -16.73
C PHE A 169 -0.45 22.07 -16.63
N LYS A 170 -1.21 22.82 -15.85
CA LYS A 170 -0.86 24.20 -15.52
C LYS A 170 0.20 24.23 -14.41
N SER A 171 1.10 25.18 -14.45
CA SER A 171 1.99 25.43 -13.31
C SER A 171 1.16 25.94 -12.13
N GLY A 172 1.29 25.28 -10.97
CA GLY A 172 0.55 25.63 -9.75
C GLY A 172 0.50 24.47 -8.76
N ASN A 173 0.04 24.72 -7.52
CA ASN A 173 0.06 23.76 -6.41
C ASN A 173 -1.30 23.09 -6.13
N GLY A 174 -2.34 23.44 -6.89
CA GLY A 174 -3.69 22.93 -6.65
C GLY A 174 -4.04 21.75 -7.54
N TRP A 175 -5.14 21.11 -7.20
CA TRP A 175 -5.74 20.07 -8.02
C TRP A 175 -6.01 20.51 -9.44
N GLN A 176 -5.69 19.66 -10.40
CA GLN A 176 -5.94 19.86 -11.81
C GLN A 176 -6.83 18.74 -12.33
N HIS A 177 -7.99 19.11 -12.83
CA HIS A 177 -9.00 18.17 -13.29
C HIS A 177 -9.00 18.08 -14.80
N VAL A 178 -8.89 16.87 -15.33
CA VAL A 178 -8.85 16.59 -16.76
C VAL A 178 -10.04 15.72 -17.14
N LYS A 179 -10.79 16.12 -18.16
CA LYS A 179 -11.90 15.34 -18.72
C LYS A 179 -11.50 14.79 -20.08
N PHE A 180 -11.74 13.51 -20.31
CA PHE A 180 -11.42 12.85 -21.58
C PHE A 180 -12.43 13.17 -22.70
N GLY A 181 -13.59 13.75 -22.35
CA GLY A 181 -14.68 14.01 -23.30
C GLY A 181 -15.44 12.77 -23.78
N LYS A 182 -15.12 11.61 -23.19
CA LYS A 182 -15.76 10.31 -23.46
C LYS A 182 -15.67 9.41 -22.24
N GLU A 183 -16.54 8.42 -22.18
CA GLU A 183 -16.45 7.32 -21.23
C GLU A 183 -15.51 6.24 -21.76
N VAL A 184 -14.64 5.71 -20.90
CA VAL A 184 -13.71 4.64 -21.25
C VAL A 184 -13.79 3.54 -20.19
N GLU A 185 -14.15 2.34 -20.62
CA GLU A 185 -14.09 1.17 -19.75
C GLU A 185 -12.64 0.74 -19.60
N THR A 186 -12.19 0.57 -18.36
CA THR A 186 -10.79 0.29 -18.06
C THR A 186 -10.61 -0.45 -16.73
N ARG A 187 -9.51 -1.18 -16.63
CA ARG A 187 -9.00 -1.77 -15.40
C ARG A 187 -7.59 -1.29 -15.07
N PHE A 188 -6.86 -0.82 -16.07
CA PHE A 188 -5.47 -0.36 -15.93
C PHE A 188 -5.35 1.08 -16.41
N PHE A 189 -4.79 1.91 -15.56
CA PHE A 189 -4.47 3.31 -15.83
C PHE A 189 -2.96 3.48 -15.91
N CYS A 190 -2.47 4.18 -16.92
CA CYS A 190 -1.06 4.59 -17.02
C CYS A 190 -0.99 6.10 -17.24
N LEU A 191 -0.21 6.79 -16.41
CA LEU A 191 0.23 8.15 -16.65
C LEU A 191 1.69 8.12 -17.10
N GLU A 192 1.96 8.69 -18.26
CA GLU A 192 3.29 8.91 -18.80
C GLU A 192 3.62 10.40 -18.75
N ALA A 193 4.56 10.79 -17.90
CA ALA A 193 5.11 12.12 -17.83
C ALA A 193 6.20 12.29 -18.89
N LEU A 194 6.15 13.37 -19.67
CA LEU A 194 7.06 13.61 -20.80
C LEU A 194 8.16 14.61 -20.45
N ASN A 195 7.89 15.52 -19.54
CA ASN A 195 8.82 16.52 -19.01
C ASN A 195 8.26 17.16 -17.74
N ALA A 196 9.06 18.04 -17.11
CA ALA A 196 8.69 18.82 -15.94
C ALA A 196 8.94 20.32 -16.17
N TYR A 197 8.28 21.15 -15.35
CA TYR A 197 8.38 22.61 -15.44
C TYR A 197 9.78 23.14 -15.07
N ASP A 198 10.51 22.43 -14.24
CA ASP A 198 11.86 22.82 -13.77
C ASP A 198 12.97 22.41 -14.74
N GLY A 199 12.64 21.68 -15.81
CA GLY A 199 13.59 21.19 -16.82
C GLY A 199 14.55 20.10 -16.32
N LYS A 200 14.32 19.55 -15.11
CA LYS A 200 15.07 18.42 -14.57
C LYS A 200 14.41 17.09 -15.01
N ASP A 201 15.20 16.02 -14.98
CA ASP A 201 14.75 14.67 -15.34
C ASP A 201 14.02 13.96 -14.16
N PHE A 202 13.02 14.62 -13.56
CA PHE A 202 12.24 14.06 -12.45
C PHE A 202 10.74 14.26 -12.65
N ALA A 203 9.95 13.33 -12.11
CA ALA A 203 8.51 13.44 -11.98
C ALA A 203 8.08 13.25 -10.53
N ALA A 204 7.08 14.01 -10.08
CA ALA A 204 6.49 13.90 -8.75
C ALA A 204 4.97 14.06 -8.83
N ILE A 205 4.24 13.29 -8.03
CA ILE A 205 2.79 13.31 -7.92
C ILE A 205 2.42 13.17 -6.45
N ALA A 206 1.69 14.13 -5.88
CA ALA A 206 1.13 13.97 -4.55
C ALA A 206 -0.08 13.05 -4.59
N GLU A 207 -1.07 13.34 -5.44
CA GLU A 207 -2.29 12.55 -5.51
C GLU A 207 -2.81 12.40 -6.93
N LEU A 208 -3.41 11.25 -7.20
CA LEU A 208 -4.19 10.96 -8.40
C LEU A 208 -5.59 10.51 -8.02
N GLU A 209 -6.57 10.98 -8.77
CA GLU A 209 -7.95 10.51 -8.74
C GLU A 209 -8.38 10.11 -10.15
N LEU A 210 -9.19 9.09 -10.28
CA LEU A 210 -9.92 8.80 -11.51
C LEU A 210 -11.38 9.15 -11.31
N LEU A 211 -11.98 9.78 -12.31
CA LEU A 211 -13.36 10.24 -12.27
C LEU A 211 -14.27 9.21 -12.96
N GLY A 212 -15.29 8.77 -12.22
CA GLY A 212 -16.32 7.85 -12.74
C GLY A 212 -17.29 8.48 -13.71
N ALA A 213 -18.29 7.73 -14.17
CA ALA A 213 -19.34 8.21 -15.09
C ALA A 213 -20.15 9.38 -14.52
N ASP A 214 -20.29 9.46 -13.20
CA ASP A 214 -20.95 10.58 -12.51
C ASP A 214 -20.02 11.81 -12.29
N GLY A 215 -18.79 11.73 -12.77
CA GLY A 215 -17.77 12.77 -12.64
C GLY A 215 -17.14 12.88 -11.25
N LYS A 216 -17.44 11.95 -10.33
CA LYS A 216 -16.87 11.92 -8.99
C LYS A 216 -15.65 10.98 -8.91
N PRO A 217 -14.75 11.22 -7.95
CA PRO A 217 -13.62 10.33 -7.70
C PRO A 217 -14.07 8.89 -7.41
N LEU A 218 -13.42 7.94 -8.06
CA LEU A 218 -13.58 6.51 -7.81
C LEU A 218 -12.94 6.11 -6.48
N SER A 219 -13.50 5.10 -5.82
CA SER A 219 -12.88 4.49 -4.65
C SER A 219 -11.51 3.89 -5.01
N ARG A 220 -10.50 4.18 -4.18
CA ARG A 220 -9.12 3.71 -4.37
C ARG A 220 -8.80 2.45 -3.58
N GLN A 221 -9.81 1.86 -2.90
CA GLN A 221 -9.64 0.73 -1.96
C GLN A 221 -8.93 -0.49 -2.55
N HIS A 222 -9.10 -0.73 -3.86
CA HIS A 222 -8.54 -1.89 -4.55
C HIS A 222 -7.40 -1.55 -5.51
N TRP A 223 -6.98 -0.29 -5.52
CA TRP A 223 -5.92 0.15 -6.41
C TRP A 223 -4.57 -0.44 -5.99
N LYS A 224 -3.79 -0.80 -6.99
CA LYS A 224 -2.42 -1.28 -6.81
C LYS A 224 -1.54 -0.67 -7.88
N VAL A 225 -0.43 -0.07 -7.49
CA VAL A 225 0.64 0.23 -8.44
C VAL A 225 1.21 -1.10 -8.91
N ILE A 226 1.30 -1.30 -10.22
CA ILE A 226 1.89 -2.50 -10.82
C ILE A 226 3.19 -2.19 -11.55
N TYR A 227 3.47 -0.91 -11.79
CA TYR A 227 4.71 -0.44 -12.36
C TYR A 227 4.92 1.04 -12.01
N ALA A 228 6.14 1.40 -11.66
CA ALA A 228 6.66 2.76 -11.69
C ALA A 228 8.11 2.66 -12.19
N ASP A 229 8.52 3.50 -13.12
CA ASP A 229 9.85 3.39 -13.72
C ASP A 229 10.99 3.63 -12.73
N SER A 230 10.75 4.44 -11.72
CA SER A 230 11.62 4.61 -10.56
C SER A 230 10.90 5.23 -9.36
N GLU A 231 11.47 5.10 -8.17
CA GLU A 231 10.94 5.61 -6.91
C GLU A 231 12.09 6.03 -6.01
N GLU A 232 11.92 7.12 -5.27
CA GLU A 232 12.91 7.50 -4.27
C GLU A 232 12.61 6.82 -2.94
N THR A 233 13.47 5.92 -2.55
CA THR A 233 13.33 5.12 -1.32
C THR A 233 14.59 5.10 -0.45
N GLU A 234 15.69 5.69 -0.93
CA GLU A 234 16.96 5.69 -0.23
C GLU A 234 17.06 6.83 0.78
N GLU A 235 16.70 8.05 0.38
CA GLU A 235 16.71 9.21 1.28
C GLU A 235 15.34 9.61 1.80
N ALA A 236 14.27 9.25 1.08
CA ALA A 236 12.90 9.60 1.45
C ALA A 236 11.92 8.48 1.09
N ASN A 237 10.75 8.48 1.73
CA ASN A 237 9.68 7.54 1.44
C ASN A 237 8.74 8.10 0.36
N ASN A 238 9.29 8.35 -0.85
CA ASN A 238 8.55 8.94 -1.96
C ASN A 238 8.15 7.86 -3.00
N ILE A 239 7.43 6.90 -2.52
CA ILE A 239 7.02 5.68 -3.23
C ILE A 239 5.79 5.90 -4.10
N ALA A 240 5.61 5.07 -5.12
CA ALA A 240 4.53 5.24 -6.10
C ALA A 240 3.13 5.06 -5.50
N THR A 241 2.97 4.31 -4.42
CA THR A 241 1.68 4.17 -3.74
C THR A 241 1.21 5.44 -3.05
N ASN A 242 2.09 6.41 -2.78
CA ASN A 242 1.70 7.69 -2.21
C ASN A 242 0.74 8.47 -3.12
N VAL A 243 0.68 8.17 -4.43
CA VAL A 243 -0.22 8.88 -5.36
C VAL A 243 -1.71 8.64 -5.11
N PHE A 244 -2.07 7.72 -4.21
CA PHE A 244 -3.47 7.46 -3.86
C PHE A 244 -3.67 7.08 -2.37
N ASP A 245 -2.78 7.50 -1.50
CA ASP A 245 -2.85 7.22 -0.06
C ASP A 245 -3.78 8.17 0.72
N LEU A 246 -4.40 9.13 0.04
CA LEU A 246 -5.29 10.16 0.59
C LEU A 246 -4.57 11.18 1.50
N GLN A 247 -3.25 11.34 1.33
CA GLN A 247 -2.44 12.27 2.10
C GLN A 247 -1.72 13.25 1.16
N GLU A 248 -2.25 14.44 0.98
CA GLU A 248 -1.67 15.45 0.07
C GLU A 248 -0.23 15.89 0.45
N SER A 249 0.23 15.52 1.66
CA SER A 249 1.59 15.81 2.13
C SER A 249 2.63 14.76 1.74
N THR A 250 2.20 13.58 1.33
CA THR A 250 3.06 12.53 0.78
C THR A 250 3.05 12.63 -0.74
N PHE A 251 4.03 12.07 -1.42
CA PHE A 251 4.08 12.07 -2.88
C PHE A 251 4.99 10.97 -3.41
N TRP A 252 4.71 10.50 -4.61
CA TRP A 252 5.66 9.78 -5.41
C TRP A 252 6.68 10.75 -6.00
N HIS A 253 7.95 10.36 -5.99
CA HIS A 253 9.02 11.05 -6.71
C HIS A 253 9.91 10.01 -7.37
N THR A 254 10.26 10.23 -8.63
CA THR A 254 11.25 9.40 -9.31
C THR A 254 12.59 9.48 -8.60
N SER A 255 13.38 8.41 -8.64
CA SER A 255 14.64 8.33 -7.90
C SER A 255 15.61 9.45 -8.29
N TYR A 256 16.16 10.13 -7.29
CA TYR A 256 17.18 11.17 -7.44
C TYR A 256 18.49 10.79 -6.76
N PHE A 257 18.47 9.87 -5.81
CA PHE A 257 19.64 9.43 -5.06
C PHE A 257 20.36 8.26 -5.72
N SER A 258 19.63 7.36 -6.37
CA SER A 258 20.21 6.21 -7.06
C SER A 258 21.28 6.60 -8.08
N ALA A 259 22.33 5.78 -8.19
CA ALA A 259 23.35 5.90 -9.22
C ALA A 259 22.78 5.77 -10.66
N ALA A 260 21.66 5.07 -10.82
CA ALA A 260 20.94 4.97 -12.09
C ALA A 260 20.15 6.26 -12.35
N LYS A 261 20.60 7.06 -13.29
CA LYS A 261 19.89 8.27 -13.74
C LYS A 261 18.76 7.87 -14.68
N HIS A 262 17.54 7.98 -14.22
CA HIS A 262 16.36 7.84 -15.07
C HIS A 262 16.06 9.17 -15.77
N LYS A 263 15.63 9.08 -17.01
CA LYS A 263 15.23 10.24 -17.82
C LYS A 263 13.80 10.08 -18.28
N PHE A 264 13.17 11.19 -18.66
CA PHE A 264 11.85 11.12 -19.29
C PHE A 264 11.84 10.22 -20.54
N PRO A 265 10.72 9.53 -20.81
CA PRO A 265 9.44 9.62 -20.07
C PRO A 265 9.45 8.82 -18.77
N HIS A 266 8.75 9.34 -17.75
CA HIS A 266 8.49 8.64 -16.50
C HIS A 266 7.06 8.09 -16.48
N GLN A 267 6.88 6.86 -16.00
CA GLN A 267 5.59 6.19 -16.06
C GLN A 267 5.19 5.59 -14.71
N ILE A 268 3.90 5.67 -14.44
CA ILE A 268 3.24 4.94 -13.35
C ILE A 268 2.03 4.21 -13.91
N VAL A 269 1.88 2.92 -13.53
CA VAL A 269 0.75 2.08 -13.93
C VAL A 269 0.01 1.60 -12.69
N ILE A 270 -1.30 1.82 -12.68
CA ILE A 270 -2.20 1.45 -11.58
C ILE A 270 -3.22 0.42 -12.10
N ASN A 271 -3.34 -0.70 -11.39
CA ASN A 271 -4.46 -1.63 -11.52
C ASN A 271 -5.57 -1.17 -10.57
N LEU A 272 -6.76 -0.90 -11.08
CA LEU A 272 -7.90 -0.44 -10.30
C LEU A 272 -8.57 -1.55 -9.48
N GLY A 273 -8.12 -2.80 -9.66
CA GLY A 273 -8.65 -3.99 -8.98
C GLY A 273 -9.93 -4.55 -9.60
N GLU A 274 -10.70 -3.75 -10.29
CA GLU A 274 -11.95 -4.09 -10.98
C GLU A 274 -12.15 -3.22 -12.21
N ASP A 275 -13.06 -3.64 -13.10
CA ASP A 275 -13.39 -2.90 -14.31
C ASP A 275 -14.21 -1.65 -13.95
N LYS A 276 -13.83 -0.52 -14.49
CA LYS A 276 -14.43 0.80 -14.19
C LYS A 276 -14.69 1.59 -15.47
N ILE A 277 -15.73 2.41 -15.45
CA ILE A 277 -15.94 3.47 -16.44
C ILE A 277 -15.25 4.73 -15.91
N VAL A 278 -14.34 5.28 -16.70
CA VAL A 278 -13.54 6.47 -16.37
C VAL A 278 -13.81 7.56 -17.40
N THR A 279 -14.08 8.78 -16.94
CA THR A 279 -14.38 9.95 -17.78
C THR A 279 -13.30 11.02 -17.72
N GLY A 280 -12.34 10.86 -16.81
CA GLY A 280 -11.27 11.82 -16.58
C GLY A 280 -10.42 11.43 -15.38
N PHE A 281 -9.51 12.29 -15.02
CA PHE A 281 -8.68 12.13 -13.82
C PHE A 281 -8.33 13.49 -13.20
N SER A 282 -7.89 13.48 -11.96
CA SER A 282 -7.34 14.64 -11.26
C SER A 282 -5.90 14.37 -10.86
N TYR A 283 -5.07 15.38 -10.99
CA TYR A 283 -3.66 15.38 -10.60
C TYR A 283 -3.40 16.47 -9.56
N LEU A 284 -2.73 16.11 -8.48
CA LEU A 284 -2.21 17.04 -7.50
C LEU A 284 -0.68 17.00 -7.53
N PRO A 285 0.01 18.10 -7.87
CA PRO A 285 1.46 18.19 -7.73
C PRO A 285 1.86 18.24 -6.26
N ARG A 286 3.13 17.90 -5.95
CA ARG A 286 3.67 18.06 -4.59
C ARG A 286 3.54 19.50 -4.09
N ALA A 287 3.17 19.66 -2.82
CA ALA A 287 2.89 20.97 -2.22
C ALA A 287 4.13 21.69 -1.67
N GLU A 288 5.28 21.05 -1.60
CA GLU A 288 6.50 21.62 -1.05
C GLU A 288 6.99 22.84 -1.83
N ALA A 289 7.76 23.72 -1.17
CA ALA A 289 8.36 24.91 -1.80
C ALA A 289 9.30 24.54 -2.96
N ASP A 290 9.97 23.39 -2.86
CA ASP A 290 10.72 22.80 -3.95
C ASP A 290 9.74 22.02 -4.87
N LYS A 291 9.51 22.58 -6.05
CA LYS A 291 8.62 22.03 -7.07
C LYS A 291 9.33 21.09 -8.04
N THR A 292 10.45 20.49 -7.62
CA THR A 292 11.18 19.52 -8.46
C THR A 292 10.27 18.39 -8.89
N GLY A 293 10.25 18.13 -10.20
CA GLY A 293 9.45 17.07 -10.79
C GLY A 293 7.98 17.41 -11.04
N MET A 294 7.56 18.69 -10.93
CA MET A 294 6.20 19.08 -11.33
C MET A 294 5.98 18.79 -12.81
N ILE A 295 5.15 17.79 -13.10
CA ILE A 295 4.88 17.31 -14.46
C ILE A 295 4.25 18.44 -15.29
N LYS A 296 4.72 18.60 -16.51
CA LYS A 296 4.17 19.54 -17.48
C LYS A 296 3.39 18.82 -18.58
N ASP A 297 4.06 18.17 -19.50
CA ASP A 297 3.41 17.47 -20.60
C ASP A 297 3.26 15.99 -20.28
N TYR A 298 2.12 15.39 -20.60
CA TYR A 298 1.80 14.03 -20.22
C TYR A 298 0.90 13.34 -21.24
N ARG A 299 0.87 12.00 -21.14
CA ARG A 299 -0.07 11.11 -21.82
C ARG A 299 -0.76 10.19 -20.81
N VAL A 300 -2.00 9.83 -21.13
CA VAL A 300 -2.79 8.88 -20.36
C VAL A 300 -3.19 7.72 -21.26
N TYR A 301 -2.97 6.50 -20.75
CA TYR A 301 -3.40 5.26 -21.40
C TYR A 301 -4.34 4.50 -20.47
N LEU A 302 -5.39 3.94 -21.05
CA LEU A 302 -6.39 3.14 -20.34
C LEU A 302 -6.59 1.83 -21.08
N LYS A 303 -6.58 0.70 -20.34
CA LYS A 303 -6.75 -0.64 -20.91
C LYS A 303 -7.57 -1.55 -19.99
N MET A 304 -8.25 -2.52 -20.60
CA MET A 304 -8.90 -3.62 -19.88
C MET A 304 -7.91 -4.74 -19.52
N THR A 305 -6.82 -4.87 -20.27
CA THR A 305 -5.77 -5.87 -20.08
C THR A 305 -4.49 -5.22 -19.55
N PRO A 306 -3.62 -5.96 -18.84
CA PRO A 306 -2.36 -5.43 -18.38
C PRO A 306 -1.52 -4.83 -19.51
N PHE A 307 -0.74 -3.81 -19.18
CA PHE A 307 0.33 -3.33 -20.06
C PHE A 307 1.45 -4.36 -20.13
N LYS A 308 2.17 -4.36 -21.21
CA LYS A 308 3.34 -5.21 -21.38
C LYS A 308 4.54 -4.60 -20.66
N LEU A 309 5.18 -5.39 -19.81
CA LEU A 309 6.40 -5.07 -19.07
C LEU A 309 7.60 -5.84 -19.61
#